data_37451699e5c9c5341a93eafe0d06093b
#
_entry.id   37451699e5c9c5341a93eafe0d06093b
#
_cell.length_a   1.000
_cell.length_b   1.000
_cell.length_c   1.000
_cell.angle_alpha   90.00
_cell.angle_beta   90.00
_cell.angle_gamma   90.00
#
_symmetry.space_group_name_H-M   'P 1'
#
loop_
_entity.id
_entity.type
_entity.pdbx_description
1 polymer ?
#
loop_
_entity_poly.entity_id
_entity_poly.type
_entity_poly.pdbx_seq_one_letter_code
_entity_poly.pdbx_strand_id
1 'polypeptide(L)'
;MHIAPMSREHADSVVTWRYPPPYDTNDMTGADPDFLADPGSGFHALMEGKELIGFRSFGADGQVPGGPYDDSALDTGGGLRPDLTGRRLGRQAISTGLAFGIAAYSPTAFRLTIATYNVRAHRVVEALGFMQTAEFVATGSGRVSGSTFVLYTALVGKLRLRVGGRSNVDG
;
A
#
# COMPACT_ATOMS: atom_id res chain seq x y z
N MET A 1 -1.69 -13.49 6.47
CA MET A 1 -2.15 -12.52 5.45
C MET A 1 -1.83 -13.00 4.06
N HIS A 2 -2.66 -12.69 3.07
CA HIS A 2 -2.42 -12.94 1.64
C HIS A 2 -3.11 -11.87 0.79
N ILE A 3 -2.71 -11.76 -0.47
CA ILE A 3 -3.35 -10.89 -1.46
C ILE A 3 -4.32 -11.72 -2.29
N ALA A 4 -5.51 -11.17 -2.52
CA ALA A 4 -6.56 -11.75 -3.36
C ALA A 4 -7.08 -10.70 -4.35
N PRO A 5 -7.76 -11.12 -5.43
CA PRO A 5 -8.48 -10.18 -6.29
C PRO A 5 -9.47 -9.34 -5.47
N MET A 6 -9.60 -8.05 -5.82
CA MET A 6 -10.59 -7.17 -5.23
C MET A 6 -11.97 -7.55 -5.76
N SER A 7 -12.83 -8.11 -4.92
CA SER A 7 -14.23 -8.33 -5.30
C SER A 7 -15.05 -7.05 -5.17
N ARG A 8 -16.24 -7.01 -5.78
CA ARG A 8 -17.17 -5.90 -5.61
C ARG A 8 -17.55 -5.69 -4.14
N GLU A 9 -17.79 -6.77 -3.39
CA GLU A 9 -18.12 -6.71 -1.96
C GLU A 9 -16.96 -6.10 -1.15
N HIS A 10 -15.71 -6.48 -1.47
CA HIS A 10 -14.52 -5.87 -0.87
C HIS A 10 -14.43 -4.38 -1.17
N ALA A 11 -14.64 -3.99 -2.43
CA ALA A 11 -14.60 -2.61 -2.86
C ALA A 11 -15.67 -1.76 -2.16
N ASP A 12 -16.92 -2.26 -2.10
CA ASP A 12 -18.02 -1.62 -1.37
C ASP A 12 -17.68 -1.40 0.11
N SER A 13 -16.96 -2.34 0.73
CA SER A 13 -16.47 -2.17 2.10
C SER A 13 -15.39 -1.08 2.19
N VAL A 14 -14.37 -1.13 1.31
CA VAL A 14 -13.22 -0.20 1.34
C VAL A 14 -13.66 1.27 1.21
N VAL A 15 -14.60 1.58 0.35
CA VAL A 15 -15.06 2.97 0.15
C VAL A 15 -15.81 3.53 1.36
N THR A 16 -16.23 2.69 2.29
CA THR A 16 -16.87 3.12 3.54
C THR A 16 -15.88 3.43 4.66
N TRP A 17 -14.62 3.04 4.53
CA TRP A 17 -13.63 3.21 5.60
C TRP A 17 -13.34 4.67 5.88
N ARG A 18 -13.28 5.00 7.18
CA ARG A 18 -12.99 6.35 7.68
C ARG A 18 -11.87 6.28 8.68
N TYR A 19 -10.87 7.12 8.48
CA TYR A 19 -9.73 7.22 9.39
C TYR A 19 -9.86 8.49 10.24
N PRO A 20 -9.38 8.46 11.50
CA PRO A 20 -9.33 9.68 12.30
C PRO A 20 -8.27 10.64 11.76
N PRO A 21 -8.45 11.96 11.95
CA PRO A 21 -7.41 12.94 11.61
C PRO A 21 -6.06 12.61 12.29
N PRO A 22 -4.93 12.85 11.61
CA PRO A 22 -4.77 13.44 10.29
C PRO A 22 -4.84 12.43 9.12
N TYR A 23 -5.25 11.19 9.38
CA TYR A 23 -5.24 10.09 8.40
C TYR A 23 -6.49 10.06 7.50
N ASP A 24 -7.46 10.92 7.73
CA ASP A 24 -8.72 11.02 6.96
C ASP A 24 -8.51 11.40 5.48
N THR A 25 -7.34 11.93 5.12
CA THR A 25 -6.94 12.10 3.72
C THR A 25 -6.73 10.77 2.99
N ASN A 26 -6.57 9.66 3.72
CA ASN A 26 -6.45 8.31 3.15
C ASN A 26 -7.82 7.63 2.92
N ASP A 27 -8.92 8.28 3.28
CA ASP A 27 -10.27 7.75 3.04
C ASP A 27 -10.50 7.56 1.54
N MET A 28 -11.01 6.40 1.17
CA MET A 28 -11.40 6.08 -0.22
C MET A 28 -12.81 6.59 -0.55
N THR A 29 -13.31 7.59 0.19
CA THR A 29 -14.61 8.22 -0.06
C THR A 29 -14.66 8.83 -1.45
N GLY A 30 -15.67 8.45 -2.24
CA GLY A 30 -15.81 8.93 -3.62
C GLY A 30 -15.04 8.11 -4.66
N ALA A 31 -14.26 7.11 -4.25
CA ALA A 31 -13.75 6.12 -5.18
C ALA A 31 -14.91 5.27 -5.73
N ASP A 32 -14.79 4.91 -7.01
CA ASP A 32 -15.77 4.04 -7.66
C ASP A 32 -15.50 2.57 -7.31
N PRO A 33 -16.44 1.88 -6.63
CA PRO A 33 -16.27 0.47 -6.31
C PRO A 33 -16.14 -0.44 -7.55
N ASP A 34 -16.75 -0.08 -8.66
CA ASP A 34 -16.61 -0.84 -9.92
C ASP A 34 -15.19 -0.75 -10.45
N PHE A 35 -14.58 0.43 -10.39
CA PHE A 35 -13.17 0.60 -10.75
C PHE A 35 -12.23 -0.17 -9.81
N LEU A 36 -12.46 -0.11 -8.50
CA LEU A 36 -11.63 -0.85 -7.54
C LEU A 36 -11.70 -2.37 -7.75
N ALA A 37 -12.88 -2.89 -8.15
CA ALA A 37 -13.10 -4.31 -8.40
C ALA A 37 -12.75 -4.75 -9.83
N ASP A 38 -12.38 -3.83 -10.71
CA ASP A 38 -12.01 -4.15 -12.08
C ASP A 38 -10.70 -4.97 -12.08
N PRO A 39 -10.64 -6.16 -12.71
CA PRO A 39 -9.42 -6.94 -12.83
C PRO A 39 -8.27 -6.21 -13.54
N GLY A 40 -8.55 -5.19 -14.33
CA GLY A 40 -7.57 -4.33 -14.99
C GLY A 40 -7.03 -3.21 -14.11
N SER A 41 -7.64 -2.98 -12.94
CA SER A 41 -7.12 -2.03 -11.96
C SER A 41 -5.93 -2.62 -11.19
N GLY A 42 -5.12 -1.75 -10.60
CA GLY A 42 -4.02 -2.16 -9.72
C GLY A 42 -4.46 -2.56 -8.30
N PHE A 43 -5.77 -2.52 -7.98
CA PHE A 43 -6.28 -2.76 -6.62
C PHE A 43 -6.46 -4.24 -6.31
N HIS A 44 -6.06 -4.63 -5.11
CA HIS A 44 -6.14 -6.00 -4.60
C HIS A 44 -6.57 -5.98 -3.14
N ALA A 45 -7.35 -6.99 -2.73
CA ALA A 45 -7.74 -7.19 -1.34
C ALA A 45 -6.58 -7.77 -0.53
N LEU A 46 -6.36 -7.25 0.67
CA LEU A 46 -5.48 -7.85 1.68
C LEU A 46 -6.33 -8.61 2.68
N MET A 47 -6.13 -9.91 2.75
CA MET A 47 -6.97 -10.84 3.50
C MET A 47 -6.22 -11.49 4.66
N GLU A 48 -6.93 -11.76 5.76
CA GLU A 48 -6.52 -12.69 6.80
C GLU A 48 -7.57 -13.81 6.90
N GLY A 49 -7.21 -15.01 6.45
CA GLY A 49 -8.20 -16.06 6.22
C GLY A 49 -9.25 -15.60 5.21
N LYS A 50 -10.50 -15.49 5.65
CA LYS A 50 -11.63 -14.99 4.81
C LYS A 50 -11.98 -13.52 5.10
N GLU A 51 -11.29 -12.88 6.01
CA GLU A 51 -11.59 -11.52 6.44
C GLU A 51 -10.81 -10.49 5.63
N LEU A 52 -11.49 -9.46 5.12
CA LEU A 52 -10.88 -8.30 4.49
C LEU A 52 -10.28 -7.40 5.57
N ILE A 53 -8.96 -7.25 5.56
CA ILE A 53 -8.22 -6.46 6.56
C ILE A 53 -7.53 -5.23 5.98
N GLY A 54 -7.50 -5.10 4.67
CA GLY A 54 -6.85 -3.99 3.98
C GLY A 54 -6.94 -4.11 2.47
N PHE A 55 -6.23 -3.26 1.79
CA PHE A 55 -6.04 -3.33 0.34
C PHE A 55 -4.61 -2.96 -0.04
N ARG A 56 -4.21 -3.35 -1.25
CA ARG A 56 -2.98 -2.92 -1.90
C ARG A 56 -3.29 -2.41 -3.29
N SER A 57 -2.52 -1.44 -3.76
CA SER A 57 -2.56 -0.94 -5.13
C SER A 57 -1.17 -1.01 -5.76
N PHE A 58 -1.13 -1.21 -7.08
CA PHE A 58 0.11 -1.32 -7.86
C PHE A 58 0.03 -0.50 -9.15
N GLY A 59 1.20 -0.09 -9.66
CA GLY A 59 1.29 0.73 -10.85
C GLY A 59 0.74 2.14 -10.62
N ALA A 60 0.05 2.69 -11.61
CA ALA A 60 -0.53 4.04 -11.54
C ALA A 60 -1.47 4.24 -10.34
N ASP A 61 -2.17 3.17 -9.92
CA ASP A 61 -3.08 3.20 -8.77
C ASP A 61 -2.35 3.25 -7.42
N GLY A 62 -1.03 3.10 -7.41
CA GLY A 62 -0.16 3.33 -6.25
C GLY A 62 0.43 4.75 -6.18
N GLN A 63 0.15 5.60 -7.16
CA GLN A 63 0.70 6.95 -7.27
C GLN A 63 -0.21 8.01 -6.63
N VAL A 64 0.40 9.14 -6.28
CA VAL A 64 -0.29 10.37 -5.85
C VAL A 64 -0.03 11.45 -6.88
N PRO A 65 -1.05 12.16 -7.39
CA PRO A 65 -0.88 13.17 -8.42
C PRO A 65 0.16 14.25 -8.04
N GLY A 66 1.05 14.58 -8.98
CA GLY A 66 2.10 15.58 -8.80
C GLY A 66 3.47 15.03 -8.43
N GLY A 67 3.58 13.72 -8.17
CA GLY A 67 4.86 13.09 -7.87
C GLY A 67 5.72 12.86 -9.11
N PRO A 68 7.07 12.81 -8.96
CA PRO A 68 8.02 12.56 -10.04
C PRO A 68 8.15 11.06 -10.32
N TYR A 69 7.11 10.46 -10.88
CA TYR A 69 7.07 9.03 -11.22
C TYR A 69 7.70 8.75 -12.58
N ASP A 70 8.33 7.60 -12.69
CA ASP A 70 8.94 7.05 -13.91
C ASP A 70 8.85 5.52 -13.91
N ASP A 71 9.34 4.87 -14.96
CA ASP A 71 9.30 3.42 -15.15
C ASP A 71 10.41 2.66 -14.40
N SER A 72 11.22 3.33 -13.57
CA SER A 72 12.34 2.69 -12.86
C SER A 72 11.93 1.81 -11.68
N ALA A 73 10.69 1.95 -11.20
CA ALA A 73 10.16 1.20 -10.06
C ALA A 73 8.66 0.94 -10.21
N LEU A 74 8.20 -0.17 -9.63
CA LEU A 74 6.77 -0.44 -9.48
C LEU A 74 6.22 0.36 -8.30
N ASP A 75 5.30 1.28 -8.59
CA ASP A 75 4.59 2.02 -7.54
C ASP A 75 3.62 1.12 -6.81
N THR A 76 3.54 1.26 -5.49
CA THR A 76 2.60 0.51 -4.68
C THR A 76 2.10 1.36 -3.51
N GLY A 77 0.82 1.22 -3.22
CA GLY A 77 0.14 1.86 -2.11
C GLY A 77 -0.72 0.87 -1.34
N GLY A 78 -1.60 1.39 -0.51
CA GLY A 78 -2.59 0.58 0.20
C GLY A 78 -2.90 1.09 1.60
N GLY A 79 -3.86 0.44 2.25
CA GLY A 79 -4.30 0.77 3.59
C GLY A 79 -4.76 -0.45 4.36
N LEU A 80 -4.70 -0.36 5.69
CA LEU A 80 -5.35 -1.29 6.60
C LEU A 80 -6.75 -0.77 6.95
N ARG A 81 -7.67 -1.67 7.20
CA ARG A 81 -8.99 -1.32 7.76
C ARG A 81 -8.80 -0.45 9.01
N PRO A 82 -9.59 0.61 9.19
CA PRO A 82 -9.33 1.63 10.22
C PRO A 82 -9.18 1.09 11.64
N ASP A 83 -10.02 0.10 12.03
CA ASP A 83 -9.98 -0.54 13.35
C ASP A 83 -8.72 -1.40 13.60
N LEU A 84 -7.98 -1.72 12.55
CA LEU A 84 -6.73 -2.49 12.60
C LEU A 84 -5.48 -1.61 12.60
N THR A 85 -5.64 -0.30 12.39
CA THR A 85 -4.51 0.64 12.43
C THR A 85 -3.94 0.75 13.85
N GLY A 86 -2.63 0.98 13.96
CA GLY A 86 -1.96 1.06 15.26
C GLY A 86 -1.69 -0.29 15.95
N ARG A 87 -2.16 -1.41 15.40
CA ARG A 87 -1.99 -2.76 15.97
C ARG A 87 -0.70 -3.46 15.51
N ARG A 88 0.28 -2.73 14.99
CA ARG A 88 1.58 -3.25 14.51
C ARG A 88 1.48 -4.19 13.29
N LEU A 89 0.35 -4.20 12.58
CA LEU A 89 0.14 -5.02 11.39
C LEU A 89 0.77 -4.44 10.12
N GLY A 90 1.13 -3.16 10.11
CA GLY A 90 1.60 -2.45 8.92
C GLY A 90 2.81 -3.10 8.24
N ARG A 91 3.79 -3.59 9.02
CA ARG A 91 4.97 -4.25 8.44
C ARG A 91 4.58 -5.54 7.70
N GLN A 92 3.73 -6.36 8.30
CA GLN A 92 3.27 -7.61 7.68
C GLN A 92 2.42 -7.31 6.43
N ALA A 93 1.51 -6.33 6.52
CA ALA A 93 0.66 -5.91 5.41
C ALA A 93 1.49 -5.45 4.19
N ILE A 94 2.47 -4.57 4.42
CA ILE A 94 3.37 -4.09 3.35
C ILE A 94 4.21 -5.25 2.82
N SER A 95 4.83 -6.08 3.67
CA SER A 95 5.64 -7.22 3.24
C SER A 95 4.84 -8.22 2.40
N THR A 96 3.58 -8.50 2.77
CA THR A 96 2.68 -9.37 2.00
C THR A 96 2.41 -8.78 0.61
N GLY A 97 2.15 -7.48 0.52
CA GLY A 97 1.97 -6.79 -0.76
C GLY A 97 3.22 -6.82 -1.62
N LEU A 98 4.40 -6.55 -1.04
CA LEU A 98 5.67 -6.59 -1.77
C LEU A 98 5.99 -7.98 -2.30
N ALA A 99 5.77 -9.04 -1.49
CA ALA A 99 5.96 -10.43 -1.92
C ALA A 99 5.03 -10.78 -3.10
N PHE A 100 3.77 -10.38 -3.04
CA PHE A 100 2.84 -10.53 -4.16
C PHE A 100 3.32 -9.75 -5.39
N GLY A 101 3.72 -8.47 -5.23
CA GLY A 101 4.21 -7.64 -6.32
C GLY A 101 5.44 -8.22 -7.01
N ILE A 102 6.37 -8.83 -6.27
CA ILE A 102 7.53 -9.55 -6.83
C ILE A 102 7.06 -10.71 -7.70
N ALA A 103 6.12 -11.53 -7.21
CA ALA A 103 5.64 -12.71 -7.93
C ALA A 103 4.82 -12.36 -9.17
N ALA A 104 3.97 -11.31 -9.08
CA ALA A 104 3.04 -10.94 -10.15
C ALA A 104 3.66 -10.08 -11.25
N TYR A 105 4.61 -9.18 -10.89
CA TYR A 105 5.11 -8.13 -11.79
C TYR A 105 6.62 -8.21 -12.03
N SER A 106 7.37 -9.00 -11.25
CA SER A 106 8.83 -9.13 -11.36
C SER A 106 9.60 -7.80 -11.44
N PRO A 107 9.29 -6.79 -10.59
CA PRO A 107 9.94 -5.49 -10.66
C PRO A 107 11.39 -5.58 -10.18
N THR A 108 12.24 -4.66 -10.63
CA THR A 108 13.61 -4.50 -10.10
C THR A 108 13.64 -3.66 -8.83
N ALA A 109 12.68 -2.74 -8.69
CA ALA A 109 12.52 -1.88 -7.53
C ALA A 109 11.04 -1.61 -7.25
N PHE A 110 10.74 -1.24 -6.01
CA PHE A 110 9.45 -0.68 -5.59
C PHE A 110 9.58 0.77 -5.19
N ARG A 111 8.48 1.51 -5.38
CA ARG A 111 8.33 2.88 -4.90
C ARG A 111 7.03 3.01 -4.10
N LEU A 112 7.11 3.72 -2.96
CA LEU A 112 5.99 4.01 -2.06
C LEU A 112 5.89 5.52 -1.88
N THR A 113 4.67 6.04 -1.90
CA THR A 113 4.36 7.43 -1.63
C THR A 113 3.64 7.54 -0.29
N ILE A 114 4.19 8.30 0.65
CA ILE A 114 3.70 8.39 2.03
C ILE A 114 3.55 9.85 2.42
N ALA A 115 2.38 10.23 2.94
CA ALA A 115 2.15 11.58 3.46
C ALA A 115 3.11 11.89 4.63
N THR A 116 3.64 13.10 4.68
CA THR A 116 4.66 13.50 5.68
C THR A 116 4.21 13.31 7.12
N TYR A 117 2.92 13.46 7.42
CA TYR A 117 2.37 13.24 8.76
C TYR A 117 2.27 11.76 9.17
N ASN A 118 2.39 10.80 8.23
CA ASN A 118 2.22 9.37 8.52
C ASN A 118 3.50 8.72 9.08
N VAL A 119 3.93 9.21 10.24
CA VAL A 119 5.18 8.78 10.92
C VAL A 119 5.25 7.25 11.11
N ARG A 120 4.10 6.59 11.32
CA ARG A 120 4.05 5.13 11.48
C ARG A 120 4.46 4.41 10.20
N ALA A 121 3.97 4.86 9.05
CA ALA A 121 4.32 4.27 7.76
C ALA A 121 5.80 4.52 7.41
N HIS A 122 6.32 5.73 7.65
CA HIS A 122 7.73 6.05 7.45
C HIS A 122 8.65 5.05 8.17
N ARG A 123 8.44 4.83 9.46
CA ARG A 123 9.23 3.87 10.26
C ARG A 123 9.17 2.44 9.71
N VAL A 124 8.00 2.03 9.22
CA VAL A 124 7.82 0.67 8.67
C VAL A 124 8.60 0.50 7.38
N VAL A 125 8.48 1.44 6.43
CA VAL A 125 9.14 1.30 5.12
C VAL A 125 10.66 1.44 5.23
N GLU A 126 11.16 2.32 6.08
CA GLU A 126 12.60 2.42 6.39
C GLU A 126 13.15 1.11 6.99
N ALA A 127 12.42 0.49 7.92
CA ALA A 127 12.77 -0.81 8.48
C ALA A 127 12.73 -1.95 7.45
N LEU A 128 11.95 -1.80 6.36
CA LEU A 128 11.91 -2.73 5.24
C LEU A 128 13.03 -2.48 4.20
N GLY A 129 13.83 -1.44 4.37
CA GLY A 129 14.97 -1.13 3.50
C GLY A 129 14.69 -0.09 2.42
N PHE A 130 13.56 0.60 2.49
CA PHE A 130 13.28 1.73 1.62
C PHE A 130 14.09 2.96 2.06
N MET A 131 14.49 3.76 1.08
CA MET A 131 15.18 5.03 1.27
C MET A 131 14.36 6.16 0.66
N GLN A 132 14.31 7.31 1.32
CA GLN A 132 13.70 8.51 0.80
C GLN A 132 14.45 8.98 -0.45
N THR A 133 13.71 9.26 -1.53
CA THR A 133 14.28 9.69 -2.81
C THR A 133 13.77 11.05 -3.28
N ALA A 134 12.59 11.48 -2.84
CA ALA A 134 12.02 12.77 -3.17
C ALA A 134 10.95 13.20 -2.14
N GLU A 135 10.59 14.48 -2.19
CA GLU A 135 9.45 15.06 -1.51
C GLU A 135 8.70 15.96 -2.50
N PHE A 136 7.37 15.96 -2.48
CA PHE A 136 6.57 16.76 -3.38
C PHE A 136 5.23 17.15 -2.74
N VAL A 137 4.60 18.19 -3.30
CA VAL A 137 3.25 18.60 -2.94
C VAL A 137 2.27 18.01 -3.95
N ALA A 138 1.25 17.31 -3.46
CA ALA A 138 0.23 16.72 -4.32
C ALA A 138 -0.55 17.78 -5.08
N THR A 139 -0.80 17.50 -6.36
CA THR A 139 -1.56 18.37 -7.28
C THR A 139 -2.93 17.75 -7.59
N GLY A 140 -3.74 18.47 -8.39
CA GLY A 140 -5.07 18.00 -8.78
C GLY A 140 -6.17 18.48 -7.84
N SER A 141 -7.26 17.74 -7.80
CA SER A 141 -8.43 17.99 -6.94
C SER A 141 -8.60 16.84 -5.95
N GLY A 142 -9.23 17.13 -4.82
CA GLY A 142 -9.53 16.12 -3.82
C GLY A 142 -8.79 16.31 -2.51
N ARG A 143 -8.94 15.34 -1.59
CA ARG A 143 -8.47 15.44 -0.19
C ARG A 143 -6.96 15.51 -0.03
N VAL A 144 -6.21 14.95 -0.97
CA VAL A 144 -4.73 14.94 -0.93
C VAL A 144 -4.10 16.19 -1.52
N SER A 145 -4.86 16.99 -2.29
CA SER A 145 -4.34 18.20 -2.94
C SER A 145 -3.75 19.17 -1.92
N GLY A 146 -2.55 19.68 -2.20
CA GLY A 146 -1.81 20.57 -1.32
C GLY A 146 -1.11 19.88 -0.14
N SER A 147 -1.32 18.58 0.06
CA SER A 147 -0.58 17.82 1.07
C SER A 147 0.82 17.45 0.57
N THR A 148 1.78 17.39 1.49
CA THR A 148 3.16 17.02 1.18
C THR A 148 3.35 15.52 1.36
N PHE A 149 4.00 14.90 0.37
CA PHE A 149 4.32 13.46 0.34
C PHE A 149 5.80 13.22 0.18
N VAL A 150 6.25 12.10 0.71
CA VAL A 150 7.61 11.58 0.58
C VAL A 150 7.59 10.34 -0.29
N LEU A 151 8.48 10.30 -1.28
CA LEU A 151 8.76 9.13 -2.09
C LEU A 151 9.87 8.29 -1.46
N TYR A 152 9.59 7.01 -1.35
CA TYR A 152 10.53 6.00 -0.90
C TYR A 152 10.77 4.97 -1.99
N THR A 153 12.01 4.59 -2.22
CA THR A 153 12.39 3.57 -3.22
C THR A 153 13.28 2.50 -2.58
N ALA A 154 13.09 1.26 -2.98
CA ALA A 154 13.97 0.15 -2.63
C ALA A 154 14.15 -0.81 -3.80
N LEU A 155 15.39 -1.23 -4.06
CA LEU A 155 15.68 -2.37 -4.94
C LEU A 155 15.14 -3.65 -4.30
N VAL A 156 14.54 -4.54 -5.10
CA VAL A 156 13.99 -5.81 -4.60
C VAL A 156 15.02 -6.62 -3.81
N GLY A 157 16.27 -6.70 -4.30
CA GLY A 157 17.36 -7.40 -3.62
C GLY A 157 17.85 -6.76 -2.31
N LYS A 158 17.36 -5.56 -1.96
CA LYS A 158 17.69 -4.86 -0.70
C LYS A 158 16.53 -4.87 0.30
N LEU A 159 15.38 -5.40 -0.07
CA LEU A 159 14.22 -5.49 0.82
C LEU A 159 14.47 -6.45 1.97
N ARG A 160 14.04 -6.05 3.16
CA ARG A 160 14.14 -6.82 4.41
C ARG A 160 12.78 -7.45 4.74
N LEU A 161 12.27 -8.26 3.81
CA LEU A 161 11.02 -9.00 4.01
C LEU A 161 11.27 -10.12 5.04
N ARG A 162 10.37 -10.26 6.03
CA ARG A 162 10.36 -11.47 6.86
C ARG A 162 9.72 -12.58 6.02
N VAL A 163 10.52 -13.55 5.64
CA VAL A 163 10.00 -14.85 5.18
C VAL A 163 9.31 -15.48 6.38
N GLY A 164 8.01 -15.78 6.26
CA GLY A 164 7.26 -16.45 7.30
C GLY A 164 8.02 -17.72 7.73
N GLY A 165 8.16 -17.90 9.05
CA GLY A 165 8.94 -18.97 9.63
C GLY A 165 8.60 -20.32 9.04
N ARG A 166 9.61 -21.05 8.58
CA ARG A 166 9.54 -22.47 8.43
C ARG A 166 9.26 -23.03 9.82
N SER A 167 8.16 -23.70 9.98
CA SER A 167 7.98 -24.64 11.08
C SER A 167 9.10 -25.66 10.97
N ASN A 168 10.05 -25.65 11.90
CA ASN A 168 10.91 -26.80 12.13
C ASN A 168 9.97 -27.91 12.59
N VAL A 169 9.70 -28.84 11.69
CA VAL A 169 9.27 -30.18 12.03
C VAL A 169 10.57 -30.95 12.19
N ASP A 170 11.14 -30.92 13.39
CA ASP A 170 12.10 -31.91 13.82
C ASP A 170 11.28 -33.14 14.23
N GLY A 171 11.41 -34.20 13.42
CA GLY A 171 10.96 -35.53 13.75
C GLY A 171 11.95 -36.22 14.67
#